data_a97a5240183238fc7a9c2136f11d5521
#
_entry.id   a97a5240183238fc7a9c2136f11d5521
#
_cell.length_a   1.000
_cell.length_b   1.000
_cell.length_c   1.000
_cell.angle_alpha   90.00
_cell.angle_beta   90.00
_cell.angle_gamma   90.00
#
_symmetry.space_group_name_H-M   'P 1'
#
loop_
_entity.id
_entity.type
_entity.pdbx_description
1 polymer ?
#
loop_
_entity_poly.entity_id
_entity_poly.type
_entity_poly.pdbx_seq_one_letter_code
_entity_poly.pdbx_strand_id
1 'polypeptide(L)'
;MTHRKVSLFLIAIGLLITSYLSYLKLAGQTSVCLSGGMINCEAVLNSRYSEISLFDASIPIAYLGWLIYAILLLLWFWEGAGQTAEMTIAFYFGLNAFAWLYSMYLVYLQFFVLRAACPWCLSHEANITLLFGFTLLRTRQYLTASV
;
A
#
# COMPACT_ATOMS: atom_id res chain seq x y z
N MET A 1 -4.49 9.62 20.88
CA MET A 1 -5.47 8.55 20.62
C MET A 1 -6.09 8.61 19.22
N THR A 2 -6.32 9.77 18.64
CA THR A 2 -6.98 9.93 17.33
C THR A 2 -6.13 9.39 16.17
N HIS A 3 -4.83 9.69 16.11
CA HIS A 3 -3.94 9.24 15.03
C HIS A 3 -3.82 7.71 14.93
N ARG A 4 -3.82 7.01 16.06
CA ARG A 4 -3.77 5.55 16.11
C ARG A 4 -5.02 4.90 15.50
N LYS A 5 -6.21 5.46 15.78
CA LYS A 5 -7.47 4.97 15.20
C LYS A 5 -7.55 5.23 13.70
N VAL A 6 -7.08 6.40 13.25
CA VAL A 6 -7.02 6.76 11.83
C VAL A 6 -6.08 5.82 11.08
N SER A 7 -4.89 5.53 11.62
CA SER A 7 -3.95 4.58 11.00
C SER A 7 -4.57 3.19 10.87
N LEU A 8 -5.28 2.69 11.88
CA LEU A 8 -5.98 1.40 11.81
C LEU A 8 -7.04 1.39 10.70
N PHE A 9 -7.82 2.45 10.60
CA PHE A 9 -8.85 2.59 9.56
C PHE A 9 -8.24 2.58 8.16
N LEU A 10 -7.14 3.32 7.94
CA LEU A 10 -6.42 3.34 6.66
C LEU A 10 -5.79 1.98 6.32
N ILE A 11 -5.24 1.27 7.32
CA ILE A 11 -4.73 -0.10 7.13
C ILE A 11 -5.86 -1.04 6.70
N ALA A 12 -7.04 -0.96 7.33
CA ALA A 12 -8.19 -1.78 6.97
C ALA A 12 -8.67 -1.49 5.54
N ILE A 13 -8.76 -0.22 5.13
CA ILE A 13 -9.08 0.16 3.75
C ILE A 13 -8.03 -0.39 2.78
N GLY A 14 -6.73 -0.24 3.09
CA GLY A 14 -5.65 -0.76 2.27
C GLY A 14 -5.73 -2.28 2.07
N LEU A 15 -6.02 -3.03 3.15
CA LEU A 15 -6.25 -4.48 3.09
C LEU A 15 -7.45 -4.83 2.19
N LEU A 16 -8.55 -4.10 2.28
CA LEU A 16 -9.72 -4.35 1.44
C LEU A 16 -9.40 -4.11 -0.05
N ILE A 17 -8.75 -2.99 -0.37
CA ILE A 17 -8.37 -2.65 -1.76
C ILE A 17 -7.40 -3.71 -2.32
N THR A 18 -6.34 -4.04 -1.56
CA THR A 18 -5.33 -5.01 -2.02
C THR A 18 -5.90 -6.43 -2.09
N SER A 19 -6.81 -6.82 -1.20
CA SER A 19 -7.54 -8.09 -1.28
C SER A 19 -8.40 -8.18 -2.54
N TYR A 20 -9.11 -7.11 -2.87
CA TYR A 20 -9.92 -7.04 -4.08
C TYR A 20 -9.07 -7.13 -5.34
N LEU A 21 -7.97 -6.36 -5.43
CA LEU A 21 -7.04 -6.43 -6.56
C LEU A 21 -6.38 -7.80 -6.70
N SER A 22 -6.02 -8.44 -5.58
CA SER A 22 -5.48 -9.80 -5.56
C SER A 22 -6.48 -10.82 -6.04
N TYR A 23 -7.75 -10.69 -5.63
CA TYR A 23 -8.84 -11.55 -6.10
C TYR A 23 -9.06 -11.42 -7.62
N LEU A 24 -9.11 -10.20 -8.15
CA LEU A 24 -9.25 -9.97 -9.59
C LEU A 24 -8.13 -10.64 -10.40
N LYS A 25 -6.90 -10.54 -9.90
CA LYS A 25 -5.74 -11.15 -10.55
C LYS A 25 -5.81 -12.68 -10.52
N LEU A 26 -6.24 -13.28 -9.40
CA LEU A 26 -6.44 -14.74 -9.28
C LEU A 26 -7.56 -15.25 -10.18
N ALA A 27 -8.68 -14.53 -10.22
CA ALA A 27 -9.86 -14.93 -10.97
C ALA A 27 -9.70 -14.74 -12.49
N GLY A 28 -8.60 -14.11 -12.95
CA GLY A 28 -8.40 -13.74 -14.35
C GLY A 28 -9.51 -12.82 -14.89
N GLN A 29 -10.23 -12.16 -13.97
CA GLN A 29 -11.34 -11.30 -14.34
C GLN A 29 -10.84 -9.89 -14.64
N THR A 30 -11.40 -9.32 -15.69
CA THR A 30 -11.26 -7.89 -15.96
C THR A 30 -11.96 -7.13 -14.84
N SER A 31 -11.22 -6.20 -14.21
CA SER A 31 -11.80 -5.34 -13.18
C SER A 31 -13.04 -4.63 -13.72
N VAL A 32 -14.03 -4.45 -12.85
CA VAL A 32 -15.22 -3.58 -13.14
C VAL A 32 -14.72 -2.13 -13.18
N CYS A 33 -13.97 -1.80 -14.22
CA CYS A 33 -13.57 -0.44 -14.52
C CYS A 33 -14.36 0.06 -15.70
N LEU A 34 -14.96 1.21 -15.55
CA LEU A 34 -15.45 1.97 -16.69
C LEU A 34 -14.25 2.29 -17.58
N SER A 35 -14.08 1.53 -18.67
CA SER A 35 -13.05 1.79 -19.66
C SER A 35 -13.46 2.96 -20.52
N GLY A 36 -12.67 4.03 -20.50
CA GLY A 36 -12.89 5.21 -21.33
C GLY A 36 -11.67 6.13 -21.31
N GLY A 37 -11.13 6.44 -22.46
CA GLY A 37 -9.96 7.31 -22.59
C GLY A 37 -8.70 6.76 -21.92
N MET A 38 -8.14 7.50 -20.97
CA MET A 38 -6.95 7.07 -20.21
C MET A 38 -7.25 6.05 -19.10
N ILE A 39 -8.54 5.78 -18.79
CA ILE A 39 -8.91 4.83 -17.74
C ILE A 39 -8.94 3.43 -18.35
N ASN A 40 -7.94 2.61 -17.99
CA ASN A 40 -7.83 1.25 -18.48
C ASN A 40 -7.17 0.36 -17.41
N CYS A 41 -7.99 -0.21 -16.53
CA CYS A 41 -7.49 -1.09 -15.45
C CYS A 41 -6.85 -2.37 -15.99
N GLU A 42 -7.37 -2.91 -17.09
CA GLU A 42 -6.85 -4.13 -17.69
C GLU A 42 -5.41 -3.94 -18.18
N ALA A 43 -5.14 -2.82 -18.87
CA ALA A 43 -3.80 -2.48 -19.32
C ALA A 43 -2.81 -2.32 -18.15
N VAL A 44 -3.26 -1.79 -17.00
CA VAL A 44 -2.42 -1.64 -15.81
C VAL A 44 -2.22 -2.98 -15.10
N LEU A 45 -3.29 -3.74 -14.85
CA LEU A 45 -3.24 -5.00 -14.09
C LEU A 45 -2.55 -6.13 -14.86
N ASN A 46 -2.60 -6.13 -16.19
CA ASN A 46 -1.95 -7.14 -17.05
C ASN A 46 -0.61 -6.65 -17.62
N SER A 47 -0.13 -5.49 -17.21
CA SER A 47 1.21 -5.01 -17.61
C SER A 47 2.31 -5.89 -17.03
N ARG A 48 3.46 -5.96 -17.72
CA ARG A 48 4.67 -6.62 -17.18
C ARG A 48 5.16 -6.00 -15.87
N TYR A 49 4.73 -4.79 -15.55
CA TYR A 49 5.05 -4.08 -14.31
C TYR A 49 4.09 -4.41 -13.17
N SER A 50 3.03 -5.17 -13.40
CA SER A 50 2.11 -5.63 -12.37
C SER A 50 2.57 -6.91 -11.66
N GLU A 51 3.69 -7.48 -12.10
CA GLU A 51 4.25 -8.72 -11.58
C GLU A 51 5.76 -8.58 -11.37
N ILE A 52 6.26 -9.21 -10.32
CA ILE A 52 7.69 -9.35 -10.07
C ILE A 52 8.05 -10.79 -10.36
N SER A 53 8.93 -11.03 -11.34
CA SER A 53 9.46 -12.34 -11.62
C SER A 53 10.63 -12.66 -10.69
N LEU A 54 10.45 -13.63 -9.82
CA LEU A 54 11.47 -14.17 -8.93
C LEU A 54 11.60 -15.67 -9.20
N PHE A 55 12.77 -16.11 -9.68
CA PHE A 55 13.09 -17.54 -9.86
C PHE A 55 11.99 -18.36 -10.58
N ASP A 56 11.59 -17.95 -11.79
CA ASP A 56 10.51 -18.56 -12.60
C ASP A 56 9.07 -18.43 -12.06
N ALA A 57 8.86 -17.79 -10.91
CA ALA A 57 7.52 -17.49 -10.41
C ALA A 57 7.19 -16.00 -10.61
N SER A 58 6.06 -15.71 -11.23
CA SER A 58 5.54 -14.34 -11.31
C SER A 58 4.63 -14.06 -10.10
N ILE A 59 5.04 -13.13 -9.24
CA ILE A 59 4.28 -12.72 -8.06
C ILE A 59 3.59 -11.40 -8.38
N PRO A 60 2.25 -11.34 -8.38
CA PRO A 60 1.53 -10.10 -8.54
C PRO A 60 1.85 -9.10 -7.43
N ILE A 61 2.10 -7.83 -7.80
CA ILE A 61 2.41 -6.76 -6.84
C ILE A 61 1.27 -6.54 -5.83
N ALA A 62 0.03 -6.82 -6.22
CA ALA A 62 -1.11 -6.75 -5.31
C ALA A 62 -0.93 -7.63 -4.06
N TYR A 63 -0.29 -8.81 -4.19
CA TYR A 63 -0.01 -9.68 -3.03
C TYR A 63 1.04 -9.09 -2.10
N LEU A 64 2.06 -8.44 -2.66
CA LEU A 64 3.05 -7.72 -1.85
C LEU A 64 2.41 -6.57 -1.10
N GLY A 65 1.53 -5.81 -1.76
CA GLY A 65 0.75 -4.76 -1.11
C GLY A 65 -0.09 -5.30 0.05
N TRP A 66 -0.79 -6.41 -0.18
CA TRP A 66 -1.57 -7.08 0.86
C TRP A 66 -0.69 -7.53 2.05
N LEU A 67 0.46 -8.15 1.76
CA LEU A 67 1.41 -8.60 2.78
C LEU A 67 1.95 -7.43 3.62
N ILE A 68 2.29 -6.31 2.98
CA ILE A 68 2.76 -5.10 3.67
C ILE A 68 1.69 -4.59 4.64
N TYR A 69 0.43 -4.46 4.20
CA TYR A 69 -0.65 -4.02 5.09
C TYR A 69 -0.91 -5.01 6.23
N ALA A 70 -0.80 -6.33 5.98
CA ALA A 70 -0.91 -7.34 7.03
C ALA A 70 0.20 -7.18 8.08
N ILE A 71 1.45 -6.94 7.64
CA ILE A 71 2.57 -6.68 8.56
C ILE A 71 2.35 -5.37 9.32
N LEU A 72 1.90 -4.29 8.66
CA LEU A 72 1.58 -3.03 9.31
C LEU A 72 0.49 -3.19 10.37
N LEU A 73 -0.51 -4.02 10.10
CA LEU A 73 -1.56 -4.35 11.08
C LEU A 73 -1.00 -5.10 12.29
N LEU A 74 -0.15 -6.10 12.07
CA LEU A 74 0.51 -6.83 13.16
C LEU A 74 1.38 -5.91 14.01
N LEU A 75 2.18 -5.04 13.39
CA LEU A 75 3.00 -4.06 14.08
C LEU A 75 2.14 -3.06 14.88
N TRP A 76 1.00 -2.66 14.33
CA TRP A 76 0.06 -1.78 15.02
C TRP A 76 -0.50 -2.41 16.30
N PHE A 77 -0.78 -3.72 16.30
CA PHE A 77 -1.18 -4.47 17.51
C PHE A 77 -0.01 -4.60 18.48
N TRP A 78 1.18 -4.91 17.97
CA TRP A 78 2.37 -5.16 18.81
C TRP A 78 2.86 -3.90 19.52
N GLU A 79 2.73 -2.75 18.90
CA GLU A 79 3.12 -1.46 19.49
C GLU A 79 2.40 -1.15 20.82
N GLY A 80 1.24 -1.76 21.07
CA GLY A 80 0.52 -1.65 22.34
C GLY A 80 1.07 -2.50 23.48
N ALA A 81 2.04 -3.40 23.21
CA ALA A 81 2.41 -4.50 24.10
C ALA A 81 3.69 -4.30 24.93
N GLY A 82 4.40 -3.13 24.88
CA GLY A 82 5.45 -2.88 25.88
C GLY A 82 6.84 -2.45 25.36
N GLN A 83 7.91 -2.94 25.98
CA GLN A 83 9.30 -2.43 25.98
C GLN A 83 10.03 -2.26 24.63
N THR A 84 9.46 -2.66 23.51
CA THR A 84 10.05 -2.57 22.16
C THR A 84 9.47 -1.43 21.32
N ALA A 85 8.83 -0.44 21.93
CA ALA A 85 8.10 0.61 21.24
C ALA A 85 8.94 1.38 20.20
N GLU A 86 10.19 1.72 20.54
CA GLU A 86 11.08 2.46 19.64
C GLU A 86 11.41 1.69 18.37
N MET A 87 11.82 0.43 18.52
CA MET A 87 12.18 -0.43 17.38
C MET A 87 10.94 -0.71 16.51
N THR A 88 9.79 -0.93 17.14
CA THR A 88 8.52 -1.17 16.42
C THR A 88 8.09 0.07 15.62
N ILE A 89 8.20 1.27 16.20
CA ILE A 89 7.88 2.53 15.52
C ILE A 89 8.84 2.76 14.35
N ALA A 90 10.14 2.54 14.55
CA ALA A 90 11.15 2.70 13.49
C ALA A 90 10.90 1.72 12.32
N PHE A 91 10.60 0.46 12.63
CA PHE A 91 10.30 -0.55 11.62
C PHE A 91 8.98 -0.26 10.90
N TYR A 92 7.94 0.14 11.62
CA TYR A 92 6.66 0.56 11.06
C TYR A 92 6.84 1.75 10.11
N PHE A 93 7.61 2.76 10.52
CA PHE A 93 7.92 3.93 9.69
C PHE A 93 8.71 3.54 8.44
N GLY A 94 9.77 2.73 8.58
CA GLY A 94 10.60 2.29 7.47
C GLY A 94 9.82 1.48 6.43
N LEU A 95 8.99 0.53 6.89
CA LEU A 95 8.16 -0.29 6.01
C LEU A 95 7.12 0.57 5.26
N ASN A 96 6.48 1.51 5.97
CA ASN A 96 5.50 2.40 5.37
C ASN A 96 6.14 3.39 4.37
N ALA A 97 7.33 3.92 4.68
CA ALA A 97 8.09 4.78 3.78
C ALA A 97 8.50 4.02 2.50
N PHE A 98 8.98 2.78 2.64
CA PHE A 98 9.31 1.91 1.51
C PHE A 98 8.08 1.66 0.64
N ALA A 99 6.95 1.28 1.25
CA ALA A 99 5.70 1.04 0.54
C ALA A 99 5.22 2.30 -0.21
N TRP A 100 5.30 3.47 0.42
CA TRP A 100 4.93 4.74 -0.21
C TRP A 100 5.84 5.10 -1.40
N LEU A 101 7.15 4.97 -1.27
CA LEU A 101 8.10 5.24 -2.37
C LEU A 101 7.86 4.30 -3.55
N TYR A 102 7.67 3.01 -3.30
CA TYR A 102 7.37 2.04 -4.34
C TYR A 102 6.04 2.34 -5.03
N SER A 103 5.06 2.75 -4.27
CA SER A 103 3.74 3.17 -4.72
C SER A 103 3.84 4.38 -5.66
N MET A 104 4.61 5.40 -5.30
CA MET A 104 4.89 6.56 -6.17
C MET A 104 5.56 6.15 -7.51
N TYR A 105 6.45 5.17 -7.47
CA TYR A 105 7.03 4.61 -8.68
C TYR A 105 5.96 3.95 -9.58
N LEU A 106 4.99 3.23 -9.00
CA LEU A 106 3.88 2.63 -9.77
C LEU A 106 2.97 3.70 -10.40
N VAL A 107 2.72 4.81 -9.69
CA VAL A 107 2.00 5.97 -10.27
C VAL A 107 2.75 6.52 -11.47
N TYR A 108 4.05 6.72 -11.33
CA TYR A 108 4.88 7.16 -12.45
C TYR A 108 4.74 6.24 -13.66
N LEU A 109 4.81 4.92 -13.47
CA LEU A 109 4.64 3.94 -14.56
C LEU A 109 3.25 4.04 -15.21
N GLN A 110 2.19 4.23 -14.43
CA GLN A 110 0.82 4.36 -14.96
C GLN A 110 0.69 5.55 -15.91
N PHE A 111 1.18 6.72 -15.51
CA PHE A 111 0.99 7.94 -16.29
C PHE A 111 2.00 8.13 -17.42
N PHE A 112 3.26 7.80 -17.22
CA PHE A 112 4.33 8.11 -18.16
C PHE A 112 4.72 6.94 -19.06
N VAL A 113 4.58 5.70 -18.60
CA VAL A 113 4.99 4.51 -19.36
C VAL A 113 3.77 3.83 -19.99
N LEU A 114 2.77 3.48 -19.19
CA LEU A 114 1.59 2.76 -19.66
C LEU A 114 0.55 3.68 -20.30
N ARG A 115 0.58 4.98 -19.96
CA ARG A 115 -0.44 5.97 -20.35
C ARG A 115 -1.87 5.47 -20.08
N ALA A 116 -2.02 4.71 -19.02
CA ALA A 116 -3.25 4.12 -18.56
C ALA A 116 -3.34 4.25 -17.04
N ALA A 117 -4.50 4.69 -16.55
CA ALA A 117 -4.75 4.86 -15.12
C ALA A 117 -5.78 3.83 -14.65
N CYS A 118 -5.53 3.24 -13.47
CA CYS A 118 -6.45 2.35 -12.80
C CYS A 118 -7.01 3.05 -11.56
N PRO A 119 -8.31 3.38 -11.48
CA PRO A 119 -8.90 4.05 -10.33
C PRO A 119 -8.69 3.29 -9.02
N TRP A 120 -8.72 1.97 -9.02
CA TRP A 120 -8.45 1.14 -7.84
C TRP A 120 -7.00 1.27 -7.37
N CYS A 121 -6.05 1.29 -8.32
CA CYS A 121 -4.65 1.52 -8.02
C CYS A 121 -4.43 2.93 -7.46
N LEU A 122 -5.05 3.95 -8.07
CA LEU A 122 -4.96 5.32 -7.57
C LEU A 122 -5.62 5.51 -6.19
N SER A 123 -6.70 4.79 -5.90
CA SER A 123 -7.31 4.78 -4.56
C SER A 123 -6.36 4.17 -3.52
N HIS A 124 -5.63 3.11 -3.89
CA HIS A 124 -4.58 2.54 -3.05
C HIS A 124 -3.45 3.56 -2.80
N GLU A 125 -3.01 4.27 -3.85
CA GLU A 125 -1.97 5.31 -3.77
C GLU A 125 -2.36 6.45 -2.82
N ALA A 126 -3.59 6.94 -2.93
CA ALA A 126 -4.12 7.95 -2.02
C ALA A 126 -4.13 7.43 -0.57
N ASN A 127 -4.55 6.19 -0.36
CA ASN A 127 -4.61 5.57 0.95
C ASN A 127 -3.23 5.41 1.60
N ILE A 128 -2.23 4.90 0.87
CA ILE A 128 -0.86 4.73 1.40
C ILE A 128 -0.18 6.08 1.66
N THR A 129 -0.45 7.09 0.83
CA THR A 129 0.06 8.45 1.03
C THR A 129 -0.51 9.07 2.31
N LEU A 130 -1.81 8.92 2.55
CA LEU A 130 -2.43 9.37 3.80
C LEU A 130 -1.85 8.63 5.00
N LEU A 131 -1.71 7.31 4.92
CA LEU A 131 -1.13 6.49 5.97
C LEU A 131 0.32 6.92 6.29
N PHE A 132 1.12 7.18 5.26
CA PHE A 132 2.49 7.68 5.42
C PHE A 132 2.52 9.05 6.11
N GLY A 133 1.66 9.98 5.69
CA GLY A 133 1.53 11.30 6.33
C GLY A 133 1.21 11.21 7.83
N PHE A 134 0.24 10.37 8.20
CA PHE A 134 -0.10 10.14 9.61
C PHE A 134 1.03 9.46 10.38
N THR A 135 1.73 8.52 9.75
CA THR A 135 2.90 7.86 10.35
C THR A 135 4.02 8.86 10.62
N LEU A 136 4.30 9.74 9.68
CA LEU A 136 5.32 10.79 9.83
C LEU A 136 4.99 11.75 10.99
N LEU A 137 3.74 12.21 11.08
CA LEU A 137 3.29 13.08 12.17
C LEU A 137 3.47 12.39 13.53
N ARG A 138 3.13 11.11 13.61
CA ARG A 138 3.23 10.31 14.81
C ARG A 138 4.68 10.09 15.23
N THR A 139 5.55 9.72 14.30
CA THR A 139 6.98 9.53 14.58
C THR A 139 7.62 10.83 15.07
N ARG A 140 7.27 11.97 14.48
CA ARG A 140 7.72 13.29 14.96
C ARG A 140 7.28 13.56 16.41
N GLN A 141 6.02 13.30 16.73
CA GLN A 141 5.51 13.49 18.09
C GLN A 141 6.23 12.61 19.11
N TYR A 142 6.54 11.37 18.74
CA TYR A 142 7.30 10.46 19.59
C TYR A 142 8.71 10.99 19.86
N LEU A 143 9.43 11.40 18.82
CA LEU A 143 10.79 11.94 18.94
C LEU A 143 10.84 13.24 19.76
N THR A 144 9.84 14.10 19.65
CA THR A 144 9.77 15.34 20.44
C THR A 144 9.38 15.12 21.90
N ALA A 145 8.72 14.01 22.21
CA ALA A 145 8.35 13.66 23.60
C ALA A 145 9.46 12.92 24.35
N SER A 146 10.46 12.36 23.63
CA SER A 146 11.59 11.64 24.17
C SER A 146 12.81 12.54 24.49
N VAL A 147 12.77 13.82 24.10
CA VAL A 147 13.78 14.85 24.42
C VAL A 147 13.30 15.72 25.58
#